data_625c3a688bcc36c19b28caa912547361
#
_entry.id   625c3a688bcc36c19b28caa912547361
#
_cell.length_a   1.000
_cell.length_b   1.000
_cell.length_c   1.000
_cell.angle_alpha   90.00
_cell.angle_beta   90.00
_cell.angle_gamma   90.00
#
_symmetry.space_group_name_H-M   'P 1'
#
loop_
_entity.id
_entity.type
_entity.pdbx_description
1 polymer ?
#
loop_
_entity_poly.entity_id
_entity_poly.type
_entity_poly.pdbx_seq_one_letter_code
_entity_poly.pdbx_strand_id
1 'polypeptide(L)'
;MITKIIKRDGTEVAFDAEKIFNAISNANAEVSAEEQLNNVGLQITTQMIVEQLNKFKRAVEVEEIQEIVETELMKMKAYEVAKRYIR
;
A
#
# COMPACT_ATOMS: atom_id res chain seq x y z
N MET A 1 16.76 -3.31 -4.12
CA MET A 1 15.55 -3.94 -3.57
C MET A 1 15.39 -3.54 -2.10
N ILE A 2 14.19 -3.12 -1.72
CA ILE A 2 13.92 -2.76 -0.34
C ILE A 2 13.89 -4.01 0.51
N THR A 3 14.52 -3.96 1.67
CA THR A 3 14.54 -5.10 2.60
C THR A 3 13.98 -4.73 3.98
N LYS A 4 13.98 -3.44 4.33
CA LYS A 4 13.58 -3.02 5.67
C LYS A 4 12.69 -1.78 5.63
N ILE A 5 11.80 -1.72 6.61
CA ILE A 5 10.89 -0.60 6.82
C ILE A 5 11.18 -0.01 8.19
N ILE A 6 11.19 1.32 8.27
CA ILE A 6 11.35 2.05 9.53
C ILE A 6 9.97 2.45 10.03
N LYS A 7 9.58 1.94 11.19
CA LYS A 7 8.31 2.27 11.83
C LYS A 7 8.37 3.65 12.47
N ARG A 8 7.19 4.16 12.86
CA ARG A 8 7.11 5.50 13.47
C ARG A 8 7.92 5.67 14.73
N ASP A 9 8.12 4.59 15.48
CA ASP A 9 8.91 4.61 16.68
C ASP A 9 10.42 4.45 16.43
N GLY A 10 10.81 4.40 15.16
CA GLY A 10 12.20 4.27 14.78
C GLY A 10 12.71 2.85 14.65
N THR A 11 11.90 1.85 15.01
CA THR A 11 12.33 0.45 14.88
C THR A 11 12.28 0.00 13.44
N GLU A 12 13.16 -0.93 13.09
CA GLU A 12 13.20 -1.51 11.74
C GLU A 12 12.57 -2.89 11.74
N VAL A 13 11.80 -3.16 10.70
CA VAL A 13 11.18 -4.47 10.48
C VAL A 13 11.46 -4.91 9.05
N ALA A 14 11.40 -6.22 8.82
CA ALA A 14 11.57 -6.75 7.48
C ALA A 14 10.41 -6.30 6.57
N PHE A 15 10.73 -6.04 5.31
CA PHE A 15 9.71 -5.72 4.33
C PHE A 15 8.91 -6.97 3.97
N ASP A 16 7.60 -6.83 3.94
CA ASP A 16 6.69 -7.92 3.60
C ASP A 16 5.56 -7.38 2.74
N ALA A 17 5.62 -7.70 1.44
CA ALA A 17 4.63 -7.22 0.47
C ALA A 17 3.22 -7.70 0.80
N GLU A 18 3.08 -8.86 1.44
CA GLU A 18 1.78 -9.39 1.82
C GLU A 18 1.06 -8.49 2.80
N LYS A 19 1.80 -7.82 3.68
CA LYS A 19 1.20 -6.87 4.63
C LYS A 19 0.59 -5.67 3.91
N ILE A 20 1.22 -5.23 2.81
CA ILE A 20 0.66 -4.15 2.00
C ILE A 20 -0.64 -4.62 1.35
N PHE A 21 -0.63 -5.80 0.76
CA PHE A 21 -1.83 -6.37 0.14
C PHE A 21 -2.96 -6.48 1.17
N ASN A 22 -2.66 -7.00 2.35
CA ASN A 22 -3.66 -7.17 3.40
C ASN A 22 -4.22 -5.83 3.87
N ALA A 23 -3.37 -4.82 4.02
CA ALA A 23 -3.82 -3.49 4.44
C ALA A 23 -4.77 -2.86 3.40
N ILE A 24 -4.43 -2.99 2.12
CA ILE A 24 -5.28 -2.47 1.04
C ILE A 24 -6.59 -3.27 0.98
N SER A 25 -6.51 -4.60 1.10
CA SER A 25 -7.68 -5.45 1.11
C SER A 25 -8.64 -5.10 2.24
N ASN A 26 -8.10 -4.84 3.43
CA ASN A 26 -8.93 -4.47 4.58
C ASN A 26 -9.64 -3.14 4.34
N ALA A 27 -8.94 -2.16 3.79
CA ALA A 27 -9.55 -0.87 3.44
C ALA A 27 -10.62 -1.05 2.36
N ASN A 28 -10.34 -1.90 1.36
CA ASN A 28 -11.26 -2.19 0.27
C ASN A 28 -12.55 -2.83 0.77
N ALA A 29 -12.46 -3.69 1.76
CA ALA A 29 -13.63 -4.36 2.33
C ALA A 29 -14.59 -3.39 3.03
N GLU A 30 -14.11 -2.20 3.41
CA GLU A 30 -14.94 -1.22 4.11
C GLU A 30 -15.73 -0.31 3.17
N VAL A 31 -15.49 -0.35 1.87
CA VAL A 31 -16.21 0.50 0.94
C VAL A 31 -17.34 -0.28 0.26
N SER A 32 -18.28 0.46 -0.34
CA SER A 32 -19.42 -0.18 -1.01
C SER A 32 -18.94 -1.02 -2.20
N ALA A 33 -19.73 -2.04 -2.53
CA ALA A 33 -19.36 -2.98 -3.59
C ALA A 33 -19.08 -2.28 -4.92
N GLU A 34 -19.80 -1.21 -5.20
CA GLU A 34 -19.63 -0.46 -6.45
C GLU A 34 -18.28 0.24 -6.55
N GLU A 35 -17.67 0.54 -5.41
CA GLU A 35 -16.41 1.28 -5.35
C GLU A 35 -15.23 0.41 -4.99
N GLN A 36 -15.45 -0.86 -4.75
CA GLN A 36 -14.37 -1.78 -4.42
C GLN A 36 -13.55 -2.14 -5.66
N LEU A 37 -12.25 -2.31 -5.42
CA LEU A 37 -11.40 -2.98 -6.40
C LEU A 37 -11.71 -4.48 -6.33
N ASN A 38 -11.68 -5.15 -7.49
CA ASN A 38 -11.78 -6.60 -7.50
C ASN A 38 -10.40 -7.19 -7.14
N ASN A 39 -10.34 -8.51 -7.02
CA ASN A 39 -9.11 -9.17 -6.59
C ASN A 39 -7.93 -8.90 -7.54
N VAL A 40 -8.18 -8.87 -8.83
CA VAL A 40 -7.14 -8.55 -9.82
C VAL A 40 -6.64 -7.12 -9.62
N GLY A 41 -7.56 -6.18 -9.41
CA GLY A 41 -7.20 -4.78 -9.16
C GLY A 41 -6.35 -4.63 -7.90
N LEU A 42 -6.69 -5.36 -6.84
CA LEU A 42 -5.91 -5.35 -5.61
C LEU A 42 -4.50 -5.88 -5.84
N GLN A 43 -4.36 -6.96 -6.58
CA GLN A 43 -3.06 -7.56 -6.87
C GLN A 43 -2.21 -6.64 -7.74
N ILE A 44 -2.79 -6.04 -8.77
CA ILE A 44 -2.07 -5.12 -9.65
C ILE A 44 -1.59 -3.90 -8.87
N THR A 45 -2.47 -3.31 -8.05
CA THR A 45 -2.11 -2.15 -7.24
C THR A 45 -0.95 -2.47 -6.30
N THR A 46 -1.04 -3.62 -5.62
CA THR A 46 0.02 -4.06 -4.72
C THR A 46 1.34 -4.24 -5.46
N GLN A 47 1.30 -4.85 -6.63
CA GLN A 47 2.51 -5.07 -7.42
C GLN A 47 3.15 -3.75 -7.84
N MET A 48 2.34 -2.77 -8.25
CA MET A 48 2.86 -1.46 -8.63
C MET A 48 3.49 -0.74 -7.45
N ILE A 49 2.91 -0.87 -6.26
CA ILE A 49 3.47 -0.31 -5.05
C ILE A 49 4.83 -0.95 -4.74
N VAL A 50 4.89 -2.28 -4.81
CA VAL A 50 6.14 -3.01 -4.55
C VAL A 50 7.22 -2.59 -5.54
N GLU A 51 6.87 -2.41 -6.81
CA GLU A 51 7.82 -1.95 -7.82
C GLU A 51 8.37 -0.56 -7.50
N GLN A 52 7.50 0.34 -7.01
CA GLN A 52 7.96 1.67 -6.59
C GLN A 52 8.91 1.57 -5.40
N LEU A 53 8.57 0.73 -4.43
CA LEU A 53 9.40 0.56 -3.25
C LEU A 53 10.76 -0.05 -3.58
N ASN A 54 10.79 -0.96 -4.55
CA ASN A 54 12.04 -1.61 -4.95
C ASN A 54 13.03 -0.67 -5.62
N LYS A 55 12.60 0.53 -5.98
CA LYS A 55 13.51 1.55 -6.52
C LYS A 55 14.36 2.21 -5.46
N PHE A 56 13.94 2.13 -4.20
CA PHE A 56 14.72 2.68 -3.10
C PHE A 56 15.92 1.80 -2.81
N LYS A 57 17.04 2.44 -2.47
CA LYS A 57 18.28 1.73 -2.12
C LYS A 57 18.61 1.90 -0.64
N ARG A 58 17.57 2.10 0.17
CA ARG A 58 17.67 2.32 1.61
C ARG A 58 16.42 1.78 2.27
N ALA A 59 16.43 1.69 3.58
CA ALA A 59 15.23 1.42 4.35
C ALA A 59 14.22 2.55 4.08
N VAL A 60 12.94 2.22 4.06
CA VAL A 60 11.87 3.17 3.73
C VAL A 60 11.01 3.38 4.97
N GLU A 61 10.68 4.63 5.26
CA GLU A 61 9.82 4.96 6.38
C GLU A 61 8.37 4.62 6.05
N VAL A 62 7.61 4.24 7.07
CA VAL A 62 6.21 3.83 6.89
C VAL A 62 5.38 4.94 6.26
N GLU A 63 5.67 6.21 6.56
CA GLU A 63 4.96 7.34 5.95
C GLU A 63 5.20 7.42 4.46
N GLU A 64 6.40 7.09 4.01
CA GLU A 64 6.71 7.05 2.57
C GLU A 64 5.90 5.95 1.88
N ILE A 65 5.75 4.81 2.53
CA ILE A 65 4.94 3.72 2.00
C ILE A 65 3.49 4.15 1.89
N GLN A 66 2.96 4.81 2.92
CA GLN A 66 1.58 5.28 2.92
C GLN A 66 1.31 6.24 1.78
N GLU A 67 2.24 7.15 1.49
CA GLU A 67 2.11 8.07 0.36
C GLU A 67 2.07 7.34 -0.97
N ILE A 68 2.93 6.34 -1.13
CA ILE A 68 2.98 5.56 -2.37
C ILE A 68 1.69 4.75 -2.55
N VAL A 69 1.20 4.12 -1.48
CA VAL A 69 -0.05 3.37 -1.54
C VAL A 69 -1.21 4.28 -1.94
N GLU A 70 -1.31 5.44 -1.29
CA GLU A 70 -2.34 6.41 -1.58
C GLU A 70 -2.30 6.85 -3.04
N THR A 71 -1.10 7.18 -3.53
CA THR A 71 -0.92 7.61 -4.91
C THR A 71 -1.34 6.52 -5.90
N GLU A 72 -0.95 5.27 -5.65
CA GLU A 72 -1.30 4.18 -6.56
C GLU A 72 -2.80 3.89 -6.53
N LEU A 73 -3.44 3.98 -5.37
CA LEU A 73 -4.89 3.84 -5.28
C LEU A 73 -5.61 4.95 -6.05
N MET A 74 -5.10 6.17 -5.96
CA MET A 74 -5.65 7.29 -6.71
C MET A 74 -5.51 7.10 -8.21
N LYS A 75 -4.39 6.57 -8.67
CA LYS A 75 -4.18 6.26 -10.10
C LYS A 75 -5.16 5.21 -10.60
N MET A 76 -5.55 4.28 -9.74
CA MET A 76 -6.56 3.27 -10.06
C MET A 76 -7.98 3.82 -9.92
N LYS A 77 -8.12 5.10 -9.57
CA LYS A 77 -9.41 5.77 -9.29
C LYS A 77 -10.16 5.12 -8.12
N ALA A 78 -9.42 4.46 -7.24
CA ALA A 78 -10.00 3.82 -6.04
C ALA A 78 -10.00 4.81 -4.89
N TYR A 79 -10.69 5.94 -5.07
CA TYR A 79 -10.66 7.06 -4.14
C TYR A 79 -11.24 6.71 -2.77
N GLU A 80 -12.31 5.94 -2.74
CA GLU A 80 -12.93 5.56 -1.47
C GLU A 80 -12.06 4.58 -0.70
N VAL A 81 -11.38 3.67 -1.41
CA VAL A 81 -10.43 2.76 -0.79
C VAL A 81 -9.26 3.56 -0.18
N ALA A 82 -8.76 4.54 -0.91
CA ALA A 82 -7.68 5.41 -0.44
C ALA A 82 -8.06 6.12 0.85
N LYS A 83 -9.29 6.64 0.93
CA LYS A 83 -9.79 7.31 2.14
C LYS A 83 -9.80 6.38 3.34
N ARG A 84 -10.22 5.13 3.17
CA ARG A 84 -10.23 4.15 4.25
C ARG A 84 -8.83 3.77 4.68
N TYR A 85 -7.92 3.69 3.72
CA TYR A 85 -6.53 3.32 4.00
C TYR A 85 -5.82 4.38 4.85
N ILE A 86 -6.10 5.66 4.60
CA ILE A 86 -5.42 6.78 5.26
C ILE A 86 -5.78 6.88 6.75
N ARG A 87 -6.95 6.44 7.14
CA ARG A 87 -7.40 6.58 8.53
C ARG A 87 -6.52 5.84 9.53
#